data_ba302c0931606fc38abb4a60419221e5
#
_entry.id   ba302c0931606fc38abb4a60419221e5
#
_cell.length_a   1.000
_cell.length_b   1.000
_cell.length_c   1.000
_cell.angle_alpha   90.00
_cell.angle_beta   90.00
_cell.angle_gamma   90.00
#
_symmetry.space_group_name_H-M   'P 1'
#
loop_
_entity.id
_entity.type
_entity.pdbx_description
1 polymer ?
#
loop_
_entity_poly.entity_id
_entity_poly.type
_entity_poly.pdbx_seq_one_letter_code
_entity_poly.pdbx_strand_id
1 'polypeptide(L)'
;MRKWRIEDSEELYNITGWGTSYFSINDKGHVVVTPRKDGVAVDLKELVDELQLRDVAAPVLVRFPDILDNRIEKVSCCFRQAADEYGYKGENFIIYPIKVNQMRPVVEEMINHGKKFNLGLEAGSKPELHAVIGVNTDPDSLVVCNGYKDESFIELALLAQKMGKRIFLVVEKLNELNLIAKMAKQLKVKPNIGIRIKLASSGSGKWEESGGDASKFGLTSSELLEALDFLEKKDRSEEHTSELQSPFYLVCRLLLE
;
A
#
# COMPACT_ATOMS: atom_id res chain seq x y z
N MET A 1 23.24 -21.92 -41.08
CA MET A 1 22.82 -21.13 -39.87
C MET A 1 21.32 -20.93 -39.93
N ARG A 2 20.58 -21.18 -38.83
CA ARG A 2 19.16 -20.88 -38.70
C ARG A 2 18.99 -19.34 -38.81
N LYS A 3 17.98 -18.88 -39.58
CA LYS A 3 17.64 -17.47 -39.66
C LYS A 3 17.05 -17.01 -38.32
N TRP A 4 17.48 -15.83 -37.82
CA TRP A 4 16.96 -15.24 -36.60
C TRP A 4 15.46 -14.94 -36.73
N ARG A 5 14.71 -15.16 -35.65
CA ARG A 5 13.26 -14.91 -35.56
C ARG A 5 12.93 -14.08 -34.32
N ILE A 6 11.73 -13.54 -34.27
CA ILE A 6 11.26 -12.68 -33.16
C ILE A 6 11.27 -13.47 -31.82
N GLU A 7 10.89 -14.74 -31.85
CA GLU A 7 10.89 -15.62 -30.68
C GLU A 7 12.29 -15.78 -30.10
N ASP A 8 13.31 -15.76 -30.93
CA ASP A 8 14.71 -15.84 -30.48
C ASP A 8 15.08 -14.56 -29.68
N SER A 9 14.50 -13.39 -30.04
CA SER A 9 14.67 -12.14 -29.29
C SER A 9 13.84 -12.12 -28.01
N GLU A 10 12.63 -12.60 -28.02
CA GLU A 10 11.78 -12.72 -26.83
C GLU A 10 12.43 -13.60 -25.76
N GLU A 11 13.02 -14.74 -26.18
CA GLU A 11 13.74 -15.65 -25.29
C GLU A 11 15.04 -15.00 -24.77
N LEU A 12 15.86 -14.42 -25.69
CA LEU A 12 17.14 -13.80 -25.34
C LEU A 12 16.98 -12.68 -24.30
N TYR A 13 15.99 -11.82 -24.46
CA TYR A 13 15.73 -10.69 -23.59
C TYR A 13 14.72 -11.01 -22.48
N ASN A 14 14.24 -12.25 -22.39
CA ASN A 14 13.27 -12.70 -21.40
C ASN A 14 12.03 -11.77 -21.28
N ILE A 15 11.51 -11.34 -22.43
CA ILE A 15 10.39 -10.38 -22.49
C ILE A 15 9.17 -10.91 -21.76
N THR A 16 8.84 -12.20 -21.92
CA THR A 16 7.73 -12.84 -21.24
C THR A 16 7.89 -12.88 -19.71
N GLY A 17 9.13 -12.99 -19.21
CA GLY A 17 9.42 -13.05 -17.78
C GLY A 17 9.22 -11.72 -17.06
N TRP A 18 9.86 -10.64 -17.54
CA TRP A 18 9.73 -9.32 -16.90
C TRP A 18 8.53 -8.51 -17.40
N GLY A 19 8.11 -8.73 -18.65
CA GLY A 19 7.03 -7.98 -19.29
C GLY A 19 5.64 -8.29 -18.77
N THR A 20 5.46 -9.40 -18.06
CA THR A 20 4.20 -9.84 -17.43
C THR A 20 2.97 -9.68 -18.34
N SER A 21 3.13 -10.03 -19.62
CA SER A 21 2.14 -9.90 -20.69
C SER A 21 1.69 -8.46 -21.06
N TYR A 22 2.37 -7.43 -20.54
CA TYR A 22 2.18 -6.05 -21.01
C TYR A 22 3.13 -5.69 -22.15
N PHE A 23 4.28 -6.36 -22.23
CA PHE A 23 5.31 -6.11 -23.23
C PHE A 23 5.44 -7.32 -24.15
N SER A 24 5.63 -7.04 -25.44
CA SER A 24 5.91 -8.04 -26.48
C SER A 24 6.77 -7.42 -27.58
N ILE A 25 7.11 -8.22 -28.62
CA ILE A 25 7.81 -7.74 -29.80
C ILE A 25 6.85 -7.89 -31.00
N ASN A 26 6.70 -6.83 -31.80
CA ASN A 26 5.88 -6.87 -33.00
C ASN A 26 6.65 -7.41 -34.23
N ASP A 27 5.95 -7.57 -35.36
CA ASP A 27 6.51 -8.10 -36.61
C ASP A 27 7.64 -7.25 -37.20
N LYS A 28 7.77 -5.99 -36.77
CA LYS A 28 8.88 -5.09 -37.13
C LYS A 28 10.12 -5.30 -36.25
N GLY A 29 10.04 -6.13 -35.21
CA GLY A 29 11.09 -6.33 -34.21
C GLY A 29 11.14 -5.22 -33.13
N HIS A 30 10.08 -4.40 -33.03
CA HIS A 30 10.00 -3.35 -32.01
C HIS A 30 9.33 -3.86 -30.76
N VAL A 31 9.76 -3.36 -29.60
CA VAL A 31 9.05 -3.60 -28.34
C VAL A 31 7.76 -2.79 -28.33
N VAL A 32 6.66 -3.47 -28.06
CA VAL A 32 5.33 -2.87 -27.93
C VAL A 32 4.80 -3.07 -26.51
N VAL A 33 3.98 -2.12 -26.06
CA VAL A 33 3.32 -2.16 -24.75
C VAL A 33 1.82 -2.16 -24.96
N THR A 34 1.12 -3.11 -24.33
CA THR A 34 -0.35 -3.21 -24.30
C THR A 34 -0.82 -3.00 -22.86
N PRO A 35 -0.96 -1.74 -22.40
CA PRO A 35 -1.14 -1.43 -20.98
C PRO A 35 -2.44 -1.98 -20.39
N ARG A 36 -3.53 -1.97 -21.18
CA ARG A 36 -4.87 -2.43 -20.75
C ARG A 36 -5.21 -3.85 -21.19
N LYS A 37 -4.35 -4.47 -22.01
CA LYS A 37 -4.63 -5.78 -22.63
C LYS A 37 -5.91 -5.83 -23.48
N ASP A 38 -6.34 -4.69 -23.98
CA ASP A 38 -7.52 -4.48 -24.83
C ASP A 38 -7.23 -4.50 -26.35
N GLY A 39 -5.98 -4.84 -26.71
CA GLY A 39 -5.49 -4.88 -28.08
C GLY A 39 -4.87 -3.56 -28.57
N VAL A 40 -5.01 -2.48 -27.82
CA VAL A 40 -4.33 -1.21 -28.15
C VAL A 40 -2.88 -1.28 -27.68
N ALA A 41 -1.95 -1.25 -28.63
CA ALA A 41 -0.51 -1.34 -28.38
C ALA A 41 0.21 -0.04 -28.73
N VAL A 42 1.20 0.32 -27.93
CA VAL A 42 2.10 1.45 -28.18
C VAL A 42 3.46 0.89 -28.60
N ASP A 43 3.89 1.22 -29.82
CA ASP A 43 5.21 0.88 -30.34
C ASP A 43 6.24 1.84 -29.74
N LEU A 44 7.17 1.32 -28.93
CA LEU A 44 8.13 2.16 -28.23
C LEU A 44 9.16 2.79 -29.17
N LYS A 45 9.48 2.13 -30.29
CA LYS A 45 10.40 2.70 -31.28
C LYS A 45 9.76 3.89 -31.99
N GLU A 46 8.52 3.74 -32.44
CA GLU A 46 7.78 4.81 -33.08
C GLU A 46 7.55 5.98 -32.12
N LEU A 47 7.24 5.71 -30.83
CA LEU A 47 7.14 6.74 -29.79
C LEU A 47 8.43 7.53 -29.63
N VAL A 48 9.58 6.85 -29.56
CA VAL A 48 10.88 7.52 -29.41
C VAL A 48 11.22 8.36 -30.64
N ASP A 49 10.92 7.86 -31.84
CA ASP A 49 11.13 8.61 -33.09
C ASP A 49 10.27 9.88 -33.12
N GLU A 50 9.00 9.80 -32.70
CA GLU A 50 8.14 10.98 -32.60
C GLU A 50 8.63 11.99 -31.56
N LEU A 51 9.15 11.54 -30.42
CA LEU A 51 9.72 12.42 -29.39
C LEU A 51 10.94 13.17 -29.95
N GLN A 52 11.82 12.48 -30.69
CA GLN A 52 12.97 13.10 -31.34
C GLN A 52 12.57 14.15 -32.37
N LEU A 53 11.51 13.91 -33.16
CA LEU A 53 10.96 14.89 -34.09
C LEU A 53 10.39 16.15 -33.41
N ARG A 54 10.07 16.04 -32.11
CA ARG A 54 9.62 17.14 -31.24
C ARG A 54 10.74 17.74 -30.39
N ASP A 55 12.00 17.51 -30.76
CA ASP A 55 13.20 17.96 -30.04
C ASP A 55 13.31 17.46 -28.59
N VAL A 56 12.66 16.32 -28.24
CA VAL A 56 12.83 15.67 -26.95
C VAL A 56 13.95 14.65 -27.05
N ALA A 57 15.11 14.99 -26.45
CA ALA A 57 16.29 14.14 -26.47
C ALA A 57 16.23 13.01 -25.43
N ALA A 58 16.84 11.86 -25.77
CA ALA A 58 17.08 10.79 -24.78
C ALA A 58 18.15 11.21 -23.74
N PRO A 59 18.10 10.71 -22.48
CA PRO A 59 17.22 9.64 -22.01
C PRO A 59 15.79 10.11 -21.68
N VAL A 60 14.79 9.28 -21.96
CA VAL A 60 13.39 9.55 -21.69
C VAL A 60 12.80 8.47 -20.78
N LEU A 61 12.08 8.89 -19.76
CA LEU A 61 11.32 7.98 -18.89
C LEU A 61 9.85 7.95 -19.32
N VAL A 62 9.44 6.83 -19.89
CA VAL A 62 8.05 6.59 -20.30
C VAL A 62 7.32 5.83 -19.20
N ARG A 63 6.12 6.28 -18.84
CA ARG A 63 5.25 5.62 -17.88
C ARG A 63 3.91 5.30 -18.49
N PHE A 64 3.37 4.16 -18.11
CA PHE A 64 2.04 3.69 -18.52
C PHE A 64 1.17 3.53 -17.26
N PRO A 65 0.42 4.57 -16.83
CA PRO A 65 -0.45 4.51 -15.65
C PRO A 65 -1.47 3.37 -15.74
N ASP A 66 -1.99 3.08 -16.91
CA ASP A 66 -2.94 1.99 -17.15
C ASP A 66 -2.43 0.61 -16.68
N ILE A 67 -1.11 0.41 -16.60
CA ILE A 67 -0.53 -0.83 -16.02
C ILE A 67 -0.79 -0.87 -14.51
N LEU A 68 -0.63 0.27 -13.81
CA LEU A 68 -0.95 0.37 -12.38
C LEU A 68 -2.43 0.09 -12.15
N ASP A 69 -3.29 0.70 -12.96
CA ASP A 69 -4.74 0.52 -12.92
C ASP A 69 -5.12 -0.95 -13.07
N ASN A 70 -4.60 -1.61 -14.09
CA ASN A 70 -4.87 -3.02 -14.34
C ASN A 70 -4.36 -3.91 -13.18
N ARG A 71 -3.23 -3.54 -12.54
CA ARG A 71 -2.71 -4.29 -11.37
C ARG A 71 -3.59 -4.11 -10.15
N ILE A 72 -4.07 -2.91 -9.86
CA ILE A 72 -5.02 -2.64 -8.77
C ILE A 72 -6.30 -3.45 -8.97
N GLU A 73 -6.88 -3.39 -10.17
CA GLU A 73 -8.07 -4.15 -10.53
C GLU A 73 -7.87 -5.65 -10.34
N LYS A 74 -6.77 -6.20 -10.85
CA LYS A 74 -6.48 -7.63 -10.73
C LYS A 74 -6.35 -8.07 -9.29
N VAL A 75 -5.61 -7.33 -8.45
CA VAL A 75 -5.45 -7.65 -7.02
C VAL A 75 -6.82 -7.59 -6.32
N SER A 76 -7.59 -6.52 -6.53
CA SER A 76 -8.91 -6.36 -5.94
C SER A 76 -9.88 -7.46 -6.36
N CYS A 77 -9.89 -7.83 -7.65
CA CYS A 77 -10.75 -8.89 -8.16
C CYS A 77 -10.40 -10.25 -7.55
N CYS A 78 -9.10 -10.58 -7.39
CA CYS A 78 -8.68 -11.83 -6.77
C CYS A 78 -9.16 -11.93 -5.31
N PHE A 79 -9.02 -10.85 -4.52
CA PHE A 79 -9.52 -10.83 -3.14
C PHE A 79 -11.04 -10.90 -3.06
N ARG A 80 -11.75 -10.20 -3.96
CA ARG A 80 -13.22 -10.28 -4.02
C ARG A 80 -13.69 -11.69 -4.36
N GLN A 81 -13.07 -12.32 -5.36
CA GLN A 81 -13.40 -13.69 -5.74
C GLN A 81 -13.18 -14.66 -4.57
N ALA A 82 -12.05 -14.54 -3.86
CA ALA A 82 -11.79 -15.35 -2.67
C ALA A 82 -12.81 -15.08 -1.55
N ALA A 83 -13.16 -13.81 -1.30
CA ALA A 83 -14.19 -13.45 -0.32
C ALA A 83 -15.53 -14.08 -0.64
N ASP A 84 -15.96 -14.05 -1.91
CA ASP A 84 -17.19 -14.67 -2.37
C ASP A 84 -17.15 -16.20 -2.22
N GLU A 85 -16.04 -16.83 -2.61
CA GLU A 85 -15.83 -18.29 -2.51
C GLU A 85 -15.91 -18.79 -1.06
N TYR A 86 -15.31 -18.05 -0.12
CA TYR A 86 -15.31 -18.42 1.31
C TYR A 86 -16.44 -17.79 2.11
N GLY A 87 -17.36 -17.07 1.47
CA GLY A 87 -18.52 -16.44 2.15
C GLY A 87 -18.12 -15.34 3.13
N TYR A 88 -16.94 -14.70 2.95
CA TYR A 88 -16.48 -13.61 3.78
C TYR A 88 -17.34 -12.34 3.56
N LYS A 89 -17.80 -11.73 4.65
CA LYS A 89 -18.75 -10.58 4.61
C LYS A 89 -18.09 -9.23 4.93
N GLY A 90 -16.82 -9.23 5.31
CA GLY A 90 -16.08 -7.99 5.58
C GLY A 90 -15.63 -7.29 4.30
N GLU A 91 -15.31 -6.00 4.44
CA GLU A 91 -14.72 -5.23 3.37
C GLU A 91 -13.23 -5.55 3.21
N ASN A 92 -12.75 -5.46 1.98
CA ASN A 92 -11.34 -5.58 1.65
C ASN A 92 -10.76 -4.21 1.30
N PHE A 93 -9.60 -3.88 1.88
CA PHE A 93 -8.86 -2.65 1.63
C PHE A 93 -7.47 -2.97 1.09
N ILE A 94 -7.09 -2.31 0.00
CA ILE A 94 -5.72 -2.37 -0.53
C ILE A 94 -4.98 -1.16 0.02
N ILE A 95 -3.86 -1.38 0.73
CA ILE A 95 -3.08 -0.28 1.30
C ILE A 95 -1.74 -0.17 0.58
N TYR A 96 -1.52 0.96 -0.08
CA TYR A 96 -0.29 1.23 -0.80
C TYR A 96 0.72 1.98 0.08
N PRO A 97 1.91 1.39 0.35
CA PRO A 97 2.95 2.07 1.11
C PRO A 97 3.65 3.11 0.22
N ILE A 98 3.55 4.40 0.53
CA ILE A 98 4.13 5.43 -0.33
C ILE A 98 5.66 5.38 -0.43
N LYS A 99 6.32 4.76 0.54
CA LYS A 99 7.78 4.58 0.52
C LYS A 99 8.29 3.76 -0.66
N VAL A 100 7.44 2.90 -1.26
CA VAL A 100 7.80 2.06 -2.42
C VAL A 100 8.06 2.94 -3.64
N ASN A 101 7.16 3.87 -3.92
CA ASN A 101 7.35 4.93 -4.91
C ASN A 101 6.52 6.14 -4.52
N GLN A 102 7.18 7.18 -3.98
CA GLN A 102 6.54 8.41 -3.50
C GLN A 102 6.41 9.50 -4.58
N MET A 103 6.65 9.17 -5.83
CA MET A 103 6.44 10.14 -6.90
C MET A 103 4.98 10.54 -6.97
N ARG A 104 4.72 11.84 -6.86
CA ARG A 104 3.38 12.40 -6.81
C ARG A 104 2.45 11.87 -7.91
N PRO A 105 2.85 11.83 -9.21
CA PRO A 105 1.97 11.29 -10.25
C PRO A 105 1.60 9.82 -10.06
N VAL A 106 2.49 9.00 -9.48
CA VAL A 106 2.20 7.60 -9.18
C VAL A 106 1.20 7.48 -8.04
N VAL A 107 1.41 8.23 -6.95
CA VAL A 107 0.52 8.20 -5.78
C VAL A 107 -0.87 8.74 -6.14
N GLU A 108 -0.94 9.82 -6.92
CA GLU A 108 -2.21 10.39 -7.40
C GLU A 108 -2.97 9.38 -8.26
N GLU A 109 -2.29 8.66 -9.17
CA GLU A 109 -2.92 7.62 -9.98
C GLU A 109 -3.44 6.47 -9.12
N MET A 110 -2.62 5.98 -8.17
CA MET A 110 -3.04 4.94 -7.23
C MET A 110 -4.32 5.32 -6.48
N ILE A 111 -4.43 6.57 -5.99
CA ILE A 111 -5.61 7.04 -5.26
C ILE A 111 -6.81 7.18 -6.22
N ASN A 112 -6.64 7.86 -7.34
CA ASN A 112 -7.72 8.20 -8.25
C ASN A 112 -8.37 6.93 -8.83
N HIS A 113 -7.56 6.00 -9.33
CA HIS A 113 -8.06 4.75 -9.87
C HIS A 113 -8.47 3.76 -8.77
N GLY A 114 -7.72 3.72 -7.67
CA GLY A 114 -7.91 2.81 -6.56
C GLY A 114 -9.14 3.10 -5.69
N LYS A 115 -9.72 4.31 -5.76
CA LYS A 115 -10.88 4.71 -4.96
C LYS A 115 -12.03 3.69 -5.05
N LYS A 116 -12.38 3.24 -6.23
CA LYS A 116 -13.44 2.23 -6.47
C LYS A 116 -13.12 0.84 -5.91
N PHE A 117 -11.89 0.61 -5.43
CA PHE A 117 -11.39 -0.63 -4.86
C PHE A 117 -10.99 -0.50 -3.39
N ASN A 118 -11.45 0.54 -2.71
CA ASN A 118 -11.09 0.83 -1.32
C ASN A 118 -9.57 0.93 -1.11
N LEU A 119 -8.85 1.53 -2.06
CA LEU A 119 -7.42 1.71 -1.91
C LEU A 119 -7.13 2.84 -0.93
N GLY A 120 -6.29 2.53 0.06
CA GLY A 120 -5.75 3.48 1.02
C GLY A 120 -4.24 3.62 0.90
N LEU A 121 -3.65 4.44 1.75
CA LEU A 121 -2.21 4.70 1.79
C LEU A 121 -1.60 4.32 3.14
N GLU A 122 -0.34 3.86 3.13
CA GLU A 122 0.47 3.72 4.34
C GLU A 122 1.49 4.86 4.42
N ALA A 123 1.63 5.42 5.61
CA ALA A 123 2.71 6.32 5.99
C ALA A 123 3.53 5.71 7.14
N GLY A 124 4.81 5.45 6.90
CA GLY A 124 5.73 4.87 7.89
C GLY A 124 6.57 5.91 8.63
N SER A 125 6.39 7.19 8.32
CA SER A 125 7.10 8.30 8.95
C SER A 125 6.27 9.60 8.91
N LYS A 126 6.63 10.58 9.76
CA LYS A 126 5.96 11.88 9.78
C LYS A 126 6.03 12.63 8.45
N PRO A 127 7.16 12.70 7.74
CA PRO A 127 7.21 13.29 6.41
C PRO A 127 6.29 12.60 5.40
N GLU A 128 6.23 11.26 5.43
CA GLU A 128 5.29 10.50 4.58
C GLU A 128 3.84 10.82 4.92
N LEU A 129 3.50 10.95 6.20
CA LEU A 129 2.13 11.33 6.60
C LEU A 129 1.75 12.74 6.09
N HIS A 130 2.67 13.71 6.11
CA HIS A 130 2.44 15.02 5.50
C HIS A 130 2.14 14.90 4.00
N ALA A 131 2.92 14.10 3.28
CA ALA A 131 2.70 13.86 1.86
C ALA A 131 1.34 13.18 1.61
N VAL A 132 1.00 12.14 2.39
CA VAL A 132 -0.28 11.44 2.31
C VAL A 132 -1.47 12.38 2.55
N ILE A 133 -1.42 13.20 3.59
CA ILE A 133 -2.48 14.17 3.89
C ILE A 133 -2.66 15.17 2.74
N GLY A 134 -1.55 15.61 2.15
CA GLY A 134 -1.56 16.58 1.06
C GLY A 134 -2.09 16.04 -0.28
N VAL A 135 -1.87 14.76 -0.56
CA VAL A 135 -2.28 14.13 -1.84
C VAL A 135 -3.65 13.45 -1.72
N ASN A 136 -3.95 12.82 -0.58
CA ASN A 136 -5.19 12.07 -0.38
C ASN A 136 -6.37 13.02 -0.12
N THR A 137 -7.14 13.31 -1.15
CA THR A 137 -8.33 14.16 -1.08
C THR A 137 -9.60 13.41 -0.68
N ASP A 138 -9.59 12.07 -0.74
CA ASP A 138 -10.74 11.25 -0.38
C ASP A 138 -10.83 11.06 1.14
N PRO A 139 -11.90 11.51 1.81
CA PRO A 139 -12.07 11.33 3.25
C PRO A 139 -12.28 9.87 3.66
N ASP A 140 -12.84 9.04 2.77
CA ASP A 140 -13.15 7.64 3.04
C ASP A 140 -11.94 6.72 2.85
N SER A 141 -10.90 7.21 2.15
CA SER A 141 -9.67 6.47 1.93
C SER A 141 -8.93 6.24 3.25
N LEU A 142 -8.59 4.98 3.50
CA LEU A 142 -7.90 4.57 4.72
C LEU A 142 -6.44 5.02 4.70
N VAL A 143 -5.98 5.63 5.79
CA VAL A 143 -4.57 5.97 6.01
C VAL A 143 -4.03 5.17 7.19
N VAL A 144 -3.04 4.32 6.92
CA VAL A 144 -2.41 3.47 7.93
C VAL A 144 -1.05 4.06 8.33
N CYS A 145 -0.92 4.45 9.60
CA CYS A 145 0.31 5.00 10.16
C CYS A 145 1.12 3.90 10.84
N ASN A 146 2.11 3.37 10.13
CA ASN A 146 3.09 2.38 10.62
C ASN A 146 4.39 3.07 11.10
N GLY A 147 5.40 2.28 11.46
CA GLY A 147 6.69 2.77 11.93
C GLY A 147 6.64 3.30 13.37
N TYR A 148 7.80 3.66 13.90
CA TYR A 148 7.90 4.25 15.23
C TYR A 148 7.34 5.66 15.24
N LYS A 149 6.50 5.96 16.25
CA LYS A 149 5.79 7.22 16.35
C LYS A 149 6.27 8.01 17.56
N ASP A 150 6.75 9.20 17.30
CA ASP A 150 6.93 10.22 18.31
C ASP A 150 5.63 11.00 18.59
N GLU A 151 5.65 11.86 19.59
CA GLU A 151 4.51 12.67 19.99
C GLU A 151 3.99 13.54 18.81
N SER A 152 4.90 14.11 18.03
CA SER A 152 4.52 14.97 16.91
C SER A 152 3.93 14.21 15.71
N PHE A 153 4.34 12.95 15.48
CA PHE A 153 3.70 12.09 14.49
C PHE A 153 2.27 11.73 14.92
N ILE A 154 2.09 11.35 16.18
CA ILE A 154 0.77 11.01 16.75
C ILE A 154 -0.16 12.23 16.70
N GLU A 155 0.34 13.40 17.10
CA GLU A 155 -0.40 14.66 17.03
C GLU A 155 -0.90 14.94 15.62
N LEU A 156 -0.02 14.90 14.63
CA LEU A 156 -0.37 15.12 13.22
C LEU A 156 -1.45 14.13 12.75
N ALA A 157 -1.31 12.84 13.08
CA ALA A 157 -2.27 11.82 12.71
C ALA A 157 -3.66 12.08 13.33
N LEU A 158 -3.71 12.43 14.61
CA LEU A 158 -4.97 12.74 15.30
C LEU A 158 -5.60 14.05 14.80
N LEU A 159 -4.81 15.05 14.46
CA LEU A 159 -5.31 16.28 13.82
C LEU A 159 -5.90 15.97 12.45
N ALA A 160 -5.24 15.14 11.63
CA ALA A 160 -5.77 14.70 10.35
C ALA A 160 -7.09 13.92 10.52
N GLN A 161 -7.18 13.06 11.54
CA GLN A 161 -8.42 12.37 11.89
C GLN A 161 -9.53 13.35 12.29
N LYS A 162 -9.21 14.38 13.08
CA LYS A 162 -10.15 15.45 13.46
C LYS A 162 -10.65 16.24 12.25
N MET A 163 -9.83 16.34 11.21
CA MET A 163 -10.21 16.95 9.92
C MET A 163 -11.05 16.02 9.03
N GLY A 164 -11.45 14.85 9.51
CA GLY A 164 -12.30 13.90 8.80
C GLY A 164 -11.56 12.84 8.00
N LYS A 165 -10.22 12.71 8.14
CA LYS A 165 -9.49 11.62 7.51
C LYS A 165 -9.64 10.31 8.29
N ARG A 166 -9.74 9.20 7.59
CA ARG A 166 -9.84 7.86 8.20
C ARG A 166 -8.44 7.33 8.53
N ILE A 167 -7.91 7.71 9.69
CA ILE A 167 -6.56 7.38 10.15
C ILE A 167 -6.59 6.17 11.08
N PHE A 168 -5.61 5.25 10.91
CA PHE A 168 -5.30 4.18 11.85
C PHE A 168 -3.86 4.30 12.32
N LEU A 169 -3.67 4.42 13.63
CA LEU A 169 -2.36 4.40 14.29
C LEU A 169 -2.00 2.96 14.66
N VAL A 170 -1.02 2.36 13.98
CA VAL A 170 -0.58 0.99 14.24
C VAL A 170 0.52 1.01 15.29
N VAL A 171 0.23 0.47 16.46
CA VAL A 171 1.17 0.36 17.59
C VAL A 171 2.23 -0.70 17.27
N GLU A 172 3.48 -0.29 17.28
CA GLU A 172 4.66 -1.14 17.07
C GLU A 172 5.51 -1.31 18.32
N LYS A 173 5.29 -0.45 19.32
CA LYS A 173 5.89 -0.52 20.66
C LYS A 173 4.86 -0.20 21.73
N LEU A 174 4.90 -0.90 22.84
CA LEU A 174 3.92 -0.75 23.91
C LEU A 174 3.82 0.69 24.47
N ASN A 175 4.95 1.41 24.54
CA ASN A 175 4.96 2.79 25.03
C ASN A 175 4.19 3.78 24.13
N GLU A 176 3.97 3.45 22.84
CA GLU A 176 3.19 4.30 21.92
C GLU A 176 1.75 4.43 22.39
N LEU A 177 1.17 3.42 23.06
CA LEU A 177 -0.19 3.49 23.60
C LEU A 177 -0.37 4.64 24.60
N ASN A 178 0.62 4.84 25.47
CA ASN A 178 0.59 5.95 26.45
C ASN A 178 0.64 7.31 25.74
N LEU A 179 1.48 7.44 24.71
CA LEU A 179 1.58 8.66 23.91
C LEU A 179 0.27 8.93 23.15
N ILE A 180 -0.30 7.91 22.51
CA ILE A 180 -1.57 8.02 21.81
C ILE A 180 -2.69 8.43 22.77
N ALA A 181 -2.80 7.79 23.94
CA ALA A 181 -3.81 8.12 24.93
C ALA A 181 -3.66 9.55 25.47
N LYS A 182 -2.43 10.00 25.73
CA LYS A 182 -2.13 11.38 26.16
C LYS A 182 -2.60 12.38 25.10
N MET A 183 -2.18 12.19 23.83
CA MET A 183 -2.51 13.12 22.73
C MET A 183 -4.00 13.09 22.40
N ALA A 184 -4.62 11.91 22.37
CA ALA A 184 -6.05 11.74 22.16
C ALA A 184 -6.88 12.54 23.18
N LYS A 185 -6.50 12.49 24.46
CA LYS A 185 -7.15 13.28 25.52
C LYS A 185 -6.97 14.79 25.30
N GLN A 186 -5.76 15.23 24.96
CA GLN A 186 -5.47 16.65 24.71
C GLN A 186 -6.27 17.21 23.54
N LEU A 187 -6.31 16.46 22.45
CA LEU A 187 -6.99 16.88 21.21
C LEU A 187 -8.49 16.58 21.20
N LYS A 188 -8.98 15.84 22.19
CA LYS A 188 -10.37 15.37 22.30
C LYS A 188 -10.80 14.60 21.03
N VAL A 189 -9.98 13.62 20.64
CA VAL A 189 -10.20 12.75 19.48
C VAL A 189 -10.14 11.29 19.93
N LYS A 190 -11.10 10.46 19.54
CA LYS A 190 -11.04 9.00 19.76
C LYS A 190 -10.18 8.39 18.66
N PRO A 191 -8.98 7.83 18.98
CA PRO A 191 -8.07 7.29 17.96
C PRO A 191 -8.58 5.94 17.44
N ASN A 192 -8.37 5.65 16.15
CA ASN A 192 -8.44 4.29 15.65
C ASN A 192 -7.06 3.65 15.82
N ILE A 193 -6.99 2.56 16.55
CA ILE A 193 -5.73 1.89 16.91
C ILE A 193 -5.66 0.53 16.23
N GLY A 194 -4.56 0.27 15.56
CA GLY A 194 -4.13 -1.06 15.13
C GLY A 194 -2.99 -1.56 16.00
N ILE A 195 -2.80 -2.86 16.10
CA ILE A 195 -1.66 -3.46 16.83
C ILE A 195 -0.90 -4.36 15.86
N ARG A 196 0.41 -4.15 15.74
CA ARG A 196 1.30 -5.04 15.03
C ARG A 196 1.83 -6.10 15.97
N ILE A 197 1.69 -7.37 15.60
CA ILE A 197 2.12 -8.52 16.41
C ILE A 197 3.33 -9.16 15.76
N LYS A 198 4.34 -9.53 16.56
CA LYS A 198 5.44 -10.38 16.12
C LYS A 198 4.93 -11.80 15.93
N LEU A 199 5.25 -12.41 14.78
CA LEU A 199 4.96 -13.81 14.55
C LEU A 199 6.09 -14.67 15.12
N ALA A 200 5.75 -15.75 15.83
CA ALA A 200 6.74 -16.70 16.35
C ALA A 200 7.38 -17.55 15.24
N SER A 201 6.76 -17.62 14.06
CA SER A 201 7.30 -18.33 12.91
C SER A 201 8.29 -17.44 12.14
N SER A 202 9.46 -17.97 11.83
CA SER A 202 10.38 -17.35 10.88
C SER A 202 9.80 -17.39 9.46
N GLY A 203 9.90 -16.28 8.73
CA GLY A 203 9.57 -16.24 7.31
C GLY A 203 10.56 -17.09 6.48
N SER A 204 10.20 -17.40 5.24
CA SER A 204 11.13 -18.01 4.27
C SER A 204 11.72 -16.92 3.35
N GLY A 205 13.00 -17.05 3.01
CA GLY A 205 13.66 -16.17 2.03
C GLY A 205 14.55 -15.08 2.64
N LYS A 206 14.87 -14.04 1.86
CA LYS A 206 15.80 -12.93 2.26
C LYS A 206 15.41 -12.16 3.52
N TRP A 207 14.19 -12.31 4.01
CA TRP A 207 13.61 -11.63 5.17
C TRP A 207 13.48 -12.55 6.41
N GLU A 208 14.11 -13.71 6.39
CA GLU A 208 14.08 -14.68 7.51
C GLU A 208 14.54 -14.06 8.83
N GLU A 209 15.55 -13.19 8.78
CA GLU A 209 16.09 -12.47 9.94
C GLU A 209 15.18 -11.33 10.45
N SER A 210 14.16 -10.91 9.69
CA SER A 210 13.22 -9.86 10.10
C SER A 210 11.98 -10.37 10.81
N GLY A 211 11.80 -11.70 10.88
CA GLY A 211 10.73 -12.38 11.61
C GLY A 211 11.11 -12.83 13.01
N GLY A 212 10.15 -13.40 13.74
CA GLY A 212 10.36 -13.94 15.07
C GLY A 212 10.56 -12.88 16.16
N ASP A 213 11.01 -13.31 17.35
CA ASP A 213 11.23 -12.45 18.53
C ASP A 213 12.30 -11.36 18.31
N ALA A 214 13.24 -11.58 17.38
CA ALA A 214 14.28 -10.61 17.01
C ALA A 214 13.77 -9.47 16.11
N SER A 215 12.53 -9.52 15.65
CA SER A 215 11.94 -8.46 14.84
C SER A 215 11.99 -7.11 15.56
N LYS A 216 12.42 -6.07 14.86
CA LYS A 216 12.46 -4.69 15.38
C LYS A 216 11.07 -4.12 15.65
N PHE A 217 10.03 -4.64 15.00
CA PHE A 217 8.69 -4.08 14.97
C PHE A 217 7.65 -5.08 15.44
N GLY A 218 6.64 -4.57 16.12
CA GLY A 218 5.51 -5.33 16.60
C GLY A 218 5.68 -5.76 18.05
N LEU A 219 4.56 -6.05 18.69
CA LEU A 219 4.47 -6.49 20.08
C LEU A 219 4.66 -8.01 20.17
N THR A 220 5.31 -8.45 21.23
CA THR A 220 5.32 -9.86 21.63
C THR A 220 3.93 -10.27 22.14
N SER A 221 3.71 -11.58 22.34
CA SER A 221 2.44 -12.07 22.87
C SER A 221 2.12 -11.52 24.27
N SER A 222 3.13 -11.35 25.13
CA SER A 222 2.96 -10.74 26.45
C SER A 222 2.61 -9.25 26.36
N GLU A 223 3.31 -8.48 25.52
CA GLU A 223 3.03 -7.07 25.28
C GLU A 223 1.66 -6.86 24.66
N LEU A 224 1.17 -7.81 23.83
CA LEU A 224 -0.19 -7.77 23.29
C LEU A 224 -1.23 -7.85 24.40
N LEU A 225 -1.06 -8.76 25.36
CA LEU A 225 -1.97 -8.87 26.52
C LEU A 225 -1.98 -7.59 27.35
N GLU A 226 -0.81 -7.00 27.59
CA GLU A 226 -0.69 -5.72 28.29
C GLU A 226 -1.37 -4.58 27.51
N ALA A 227 -1.25 -4.57 26.17
CA ALA A 227 -1.89 -3.59 25.32
C ALA A 227 -3.43 -3.71 25.38
N LEU A 228 -3.95 -4.94 25.33
CA LEU A 228 -5.41 -5.19 25.44
C LEU A 228 -5.93 -4.75 26.81
N ASP A 229 -5.25 -5.12 27.91
CA ASP A 229 -5.57 -4.69 29.25
C ASP A 229 -5.59 -3.16 29.42
N PHE A 230 -4.61 -2.49 28.78
CA PHE A 230 -4.55 -1.03 28.77
C PHE A 230 -5.76 -0.41 28.05
N LEU A 231 -6.12 -0.93 26.88
CA LEU A 231 -7.23 -0.43 26.09
C LEU A 231 -8.57 -0.68 26.79
N GLU A 232 -8.78 -1.86 27.39
CA GLU A 232 -9.99 -2.16 28.16
C GLU A 232 -10.15 -1.25 29.39
N LYS A 233 -9.08 -0.99 30.14
CA LYS A 233 -9.13 -0.09 31.28
C LYS A 233 -9.46 1.35 30.87
N LYS A 234 -8.98 1.79 29.71
CA LYS A 234 -9.29 3.11 29.16
C LYS A 234 -10.74 3.21 28.72
N ASP A 235 -11.26 2.22 28.03
CA ASP A 235 -12.65 2.19 27.57
C ASP A 235 -13.63 2.18 28.74
N ARG A 236 -13.33 1.45 29.83
CA ARG A 236 -14.12 1.45 31.09
C ARG A 236 -14.03 2.75 31.87
N SER A 237 -12.94 3.52 31.73
CA SER A 237 -12.77 4.80 32.45
C SER A 237 -13.50 5.96 31.76
N GLU A 238 -13.90 5.79 30.52
CA GLU A 238 -14.76 6.71 29.77
C GLU A 238 -16.17 6.14 29.81
N GLU A 239 -16.90 6.32 30.94
CA GLU A 239 -18.31 5.98 31.05
C GLU A 239 -19.16 6.72 30.03
N HIS A 240 -19.20 6.22 28.79
CA HIS A 240 -20.28 6.46 27.86
C HIS A 240 -20.51 5.21 27.02
N THR A 241 -21.70 4.64 27.25
CA THR A 241 -22.38 3.62 26.48
C THR A 241 -22.19 3.79 24.97
N SER A 242 -21.20 3.11 24.42
CA SER A 242 -21.17 2.74 23.02
C SER A 242 -20.68 1.31 22.91
N GLU A 243 -21.56 0.45 22.45
CA GLU A 243 -21.27 -0.96 22.18
C GLU A 243 -19.94 -1.09 21.44
N LEU A 244 -19.04 -1.92 21.96
CA LEU A 244 -17.81 -2.36 21.33
C LEU A 244 -18.15 -3.15 20.05
N GLN A 245 -18.48 -2.45 18.98
CA GLN A 245 -18.33 -2.95 17.63
C GLN A 245 -17.03 -2.37 17.05
N SER A 246 -15.93 -2.84 17.58
CA SER A 246 -14.64 -2.69 16.92
C SER A 246 -14.42 -3.96 16.11
N PRO A 247 -14.67 -3.97 14.80
CA PRO A 247 -14.22 -5.09 14.00
C PRO A 247 -12.71 -5.09 14.06
N PHE A 248 -12.12 -6.21 14.48
CA PHE A 248 -10.69 -6.45 14.33
C PHE A 248 -10.37 -6.48 12.84
N TYR A 249 -9.85 -5.37 12.30
CA TYR A 249 -9.35 -5.35 10.94
C TYR A 249 -7.96 -6.00 10.93
N LEU A 250 -7.87 -7.19 10.36
CA LEU A 250 -6.60 -7.81 10.02
C LEU A 250 -6.06 -7.07 8.80
N VAL A 251 -5.13 -6.13 9.00
CA VAL A 251 -4.45 -5.48 7.89
C VAL A 251 -3.37 -6.44 7.39
N CYS A 252 -3.67 -7.22 6.37
CA CYS A 252 -2.65 -7.95 5.63
C CYS A 252 -1.83 -6.97 4.80
N ARG A 253 -0.54 -6.80 5.15
CA ARG A 253 0.43 -6.10 4.33
C ARG A 253 0.87 -7.04 3.21
N LEU A 254 0.35 -6.83 1.99
CA LEU A 254 0.93 -7.43 0.79
C LEU A 254 2.13 -6.58 0.38
N LEU A 255 3.33 -7.11 0.61
CA LEU A 255 4.53 -6.65 -0.06
C LEU A 255 4.48 -7.23 -1.48
N LEU A 256 4.28 -6.36 -2.45
CA LEU A 256 4.54 -6.69 -3.85
C LEU A 256 6.05 -6.52 -4.06
N GLU A 257 6.79 -7.63 -4.09
CA GLU A 257 8.12 -7.72 -4.68
C GLU A 257 8.01 -7.91 -6.19
#